data_515abd4149b662ca7569b8e96d9f24cc
#
_entry.id   515abd4149b662ca7569b8e96d9f24cc
#
_cell.length_a   1.000
_cell.length_b   1.000
_cell.length_c   1.000
_cell.angle_alpha   90.00
_cell.angle_beta   90.00
_cell.angle_gamma   90.00
#
_symmetry.space_group_name_H-M   'P 1'
#
loop_
_entity.id
_entity.type
_entity.pdbx_description
1 polymer ?
#
loop_
_entity_poly.entity_id
_entity_poly.type
_entity_poly.pdbx_seq_one_letter_code
_entity_poly.pdbx_strand_id
1 'polypeptide(L)'
;MFNEICIYEAKIEKQEEIEQLMREVAEFYLTQPGVIEVKYIKRTHRQKDFNSVKAGEPPLRLTRQVEKVTYVLYLVVENEEAHARLAKPGLEMFYKRWTRCLTTMPKIILGENIV
;
A
#
# COMPACT_ATOMS: atom_id res chain seq x y z
N MET A 1 -11.83 -15.04 -3.55
CA MET A 1 -10.72 -14.36 -2.86
C MET A 1 -11.17 -13.02 -2.33
N PHE A 2 -10.59 -12.62 -1.24
CA PHE A 2 -10.88 -11.32 -0.63
C PHE A 2 -9.65 -10.44 -0.73
N ASN A 3 -9.84 -9.15 -1.05
CA ASN A 3 -8.75 -8.22 -1.33
C ASN A 3 -8.84 -6.99 -0.45
N GLU A 4 -7.68 -6.48 -0.07
CA GLU A 4 -7.55 -5.14 0.49
C GLU A 4 -6.62 -4.31 -0.39
N ILE A 5 -7.10 -3.15 -0.79
CA ILE A 5 -6.28 -2.10 -1.40
C ILE A 5 -6.22 -0.96 -0.39
N CYS A 6 -5.03 -0.56 -0.02
CA CYS A 6 -4.87 0.54 0.93
C CYS A 6 -3.94 1.58 0.32
N ILE A 7 -4.40 2.83 0.26
CA ILE A 7 -3.64 3.94 -0.32
C ILE A 7 -3.13 4.80 0.82
N TYR A 8 -1.80 4.89 0.94
CA TYR A 8 -1.12 5.65 1.97
C TYR A 8 -0.48 6.90 1.39
N GLU A 9 -0.48 7.96 2.17
CA GLU A 9 0.24 9.18 1.87
C GLU A 9 1.19 9.49 3.02
N ALA A 10 2.48 9.44 2.74
CA ALA A 10 3.52 9.57 3.76
C ALA A 10 4.27 10.89 3.62
N LYS A 11 4.77 11.40 4.75
CA LYS A 11 5.68 12.53 4.79
C LYS A 11 6.98 12.16 4.08
N ILE A 12 7.52 13.04 3.25
CA ILE A 12 8.75 12.75 2.50
C ILE A 12 9.93 12.44 3.44
N GLU A 13 10.05 13.12 4.56
CA GLU A 13 11.12 12.89 5.52
C GLU A 13 10.98 11.54 6.26
N LYS A 14 9.85 10.87 6.14
CA LYS A 14 9.58 9.55 6.72
C LYS A 14 9.68 8.40 5.72
N GLN A 15 10.15 8.69 4.52
CA GLN A 15 10.18 7.69 3.44
C GLN A 15 10.92 6.40 3.81
N GLU A 16 12.12 6.52 4.38
CA GLU A 16 12.90 5.34 4.77
C GLU A 16 12.21 4.56 5.89
N GLU A 17 11.67 5.28 6.87
CA GLU A 17 10.98 4.66 8.01
C GLU A 17 9.73 3.91 7.57
N ILE A 18 8.90 4.49 6.70
CA ILE A 18 7.68 3.83 6.25
C ILE A 18 7.98 2.65 5.34
N GLU A 19 9.01 2.72 4.50
CA GLU A 19 9.37 1.59 3.64
C GLU A 19 9.91 0.42 4.46
N GLN A 20 10.65 0.69 5.52
CA GLN A 20 11.06 -0.36 6.45
C GLN A 20 9.87 -0.96 7.18
N LEU A 21 8.93 -0.14 7.63
CA LEU A 21 7.69 -0.59 8.24
C LEU A 21 6.90 -1.50 7.28
N MET A 22 6.79 -1.11 6.02
CA MET A 22 6.10 -1.92 4.99
C MET A 22 6.73 -3.28 4.81
N ARG A 23 8.07 -3.38 4.86
CA ARG A 23 8.76 -4.67 4.78
C ARG A 23 8.41 -5.56 5.97
N GLU A 24 8.40 -4.99 7.18
CA GLU A 24 8.05 -5.73 8.39
C GLU A 24 6.59 -6.17 8.40
N VAL A 25 5.67 -5.30 7.96
CA VAL A 25 4.24 -5.65 7.84
C VAL A 25 4.03 -6.76 6.83
N ALA A 26 4.69 -6.68 5.68
CA ALA A 26 4.60 -7.72 4.65
C ALA A 26 5.12 -9.06 5.16
N GLU A 27 6.24 -9.07 5.87
CA GLU A 27 6.77 -10.30 6.50
C GLU A 27 5.75 -10.90 7.47
N PHE A 28 5.16 -10.06 8.31
CA PHE A 28 4.13 -10.50 9.26
C PHE A 28 2.93 -11.08 8.54
N TYR A 29 2.40 -10.40 7.53
CA TYR A 29 1.24 -10.88 6.77
C TYR A 29 1.51 -12.23 6.12
N LEU A 30 2.71 -12.41 5.56
CA LEU A 30 3.07 -13.67 4.89
C LEU A 30 3.14 -14.87 5.85
N THR A 31 3.27 -14.65 7.15
CA THR A 31 3.22 -15.73 8.14
C THR A 31 1.78 -16.12 8.52
N GLN A 32 0.79 -15.35 8.11
CA GLN A 32 -0.58 -15.56 8.53
C GLN A 32 -1.29 -16.57 7.62
N PRO A 33 -2.12 -17.47 8.21
CA PRO A 33 -2.88 -18.44 7.41
C PRO A 33 -3.84 -17.73 6.45
N GLY A 34 -3.91 -18.25 5.22
CA GLY A 34 -4.84 -17.75 4.22
C GLY A 34 -4.36 -16.56 3.41
N VAL A 35 -3.16 -16.08 3.66
CA VAL A 35 -2.57 -14.99 2.84
C VAL A 35 -2.04 -15.57 1.53
N ILE A 36 -2.47 -15.00 0.41
CA ILE A 36 -2.09 -15.44 -0.93
C ILE A 36 -1.01 -14.53 -1.50
N GLU A 37 -1.17 -13.21 -1.37
CA GLU A 37 -0.25 -12.24 -1.95
C GLU A 37 -0.21 -10.97 -1.12
N VAL A 38 0.98 -10.41 -0.96
CA VAL A 38 1.20 -9.10 -0.32
C VAL A 38 2.16 -8.32 -1.18
N LYS A 39 1.75 -7.11 -1.58
CA LYS A 39 2.61 -6.17 -2.29
C LYS A 39 2.47 -4.77 -1.73
N TYR A 40 3.59 -4.07 -1.61
CA TYR A 40 3.60 -2.63 -1.41
C TYR A 40 4.19 -1.99 -2.65
N ILE A 41 3.48 -1.01 -3.19
CA ILE A 41 3.85 -0.31 -4.42
C ILE A 41 4.07 1.15 -4.10
N LYS A 42 5.20 1.70 -4.57
CA LYS A 42 5.51 3.12 -4.44
C LYS A 42 5.18 3.81 -5.75
N ARG A 43 4.45 4.91 -5.69
CA ARG A 43 4.21 5.73 -6.86
C ARG A 43 5.52 6.37 -7.30
N THR A 44 5.93 6.10 -8.53
CA THR A 44 7.17 6.63 -9.13
C THR A 44 6.94 7.44 -10.39
N HIS A 45 5.72 7.45 -10.91
CA HIS A 45 5.39 8.08 -12.18
C HIS A 45 4.26 9.09 -12.05
N ARG A 46 4.18 10.01 -12.99
CA ARG A 46 3.16 11.05 -13.03
C ARG A 46 1.81 10.45 -13.35
N GLN A 47 0.79 10.95 -12.68
CA GLN A 47 -0.60 10.60 -12.94
C GLN A 47 -1.26 11.60 -13.88
N LYS A 48 -0.79 12.84 -13.87
CA LYS A 48 -1.27 13.90 -14.77
C LYS A 48 -0.57 13.76 -16.12
N ASP A 49 -1.19 14.27 -17.16
CA ASP A 49 -0.66 14.26 -18.53
C ASP A 49 -0.52 12.84 -19.09
N PHE A 50 -1.67 12.24 -19.38
CA PHE A 50 -1.72 10.97 -20.09
C PHE A 50 -1.27 11.02 -21.54
N ASN A 51 -0.78 12.18 -22.01
CA ASN A 51 -0.44 12.36 -23.41
C ASN A 51 0.60 11.37 -23.92
N SER A 52 1.63 11.07 -23.11
CA SER A 52 2.62 10.05 -23.48
C SER A 52 2.00 8.65 -23.54
N VAL A 53 1.14 8.32 -22.57
CA VAL A 53 0.46 7.03 -22.53
C VAL A 53 -0.52 6.89 -23.70
N LYS A 54 -1.27 7.96 -24.02
CA LYS A 54 -2.17 7.98 -25.20
C LYS A 54 -1.41 7.79 -26.51
N ALA A 55 -0.17 8.26 -26.57
CA ALA A 55 0.70 8.09 -27.73
C ALA A 55 1.40 6.73 -27.77
N GLY A 56 1.14 5.84 -26.80
CA GLY A 56 1.80 4.54 -26.73
C GLY A 56 3.20 4.59 -26.15
N GLU A 57 3.59 5.69 -25.53
CA GLU A 57 4.90 5.86 -24.89
C GLU A 57 4.85 5.52 -23.41
N PRO A 58 6.00 5.24 -22.78
CA PRO A 58 6.04 5.00 -21.33
C PRO A 58 5.52 6.20 -20.55
N PRO A 59 4.89 5.99 -19.38
CA PRO A 59 4.50 7.08 -18.51
C PRO A 59 5.73 7.86 -18.00
N LEU A 60 5.56 9.14 -17.72
CA LEU A 60 6.64 10.00 -17.28
C LEU A 60 6.94 9.79 -15.79
N ARG A 61 8.24 9.67 -15.46
CA ARG A 61 8.67 9.57 -14.08
C ARG A 61 8.43 10.88 -13.32
N LEU A 62 8.23 10.74 -12.00
CA LEU A 62 8.24 11.88 -11.11
C LEU A 62 9.68 12.41 -11.02
N THR A 63 9.92 13.61 -11.55
CA THR A 63 11.22 14.28 -11.49
C THR A 63 11.21 15.45 -10.55
N ARG A 64 10.03 15.88 -10.13
CA ARG A 64 9.82 17.00 -9.24
C ARG A 64 9.89 16.53 -7.80
N GLN A 65 10.56 17.29 -6.94
CA GLN A 65 10.54 17.05 -5.52
C GLN A 65 9.11 17.19 -4.98
N VAL A 66 8.65 16.20 -4.25
CA VAL A 66 7.31 16.16 -3.68
C VAL A 66 7.40 16.22 -2.15
N GLU A 67 6.40 16.77 -1.51
CA GLU A 67 6.32 16.82 -0.05
C GLU A 67 5.78 15.51 0.52
N LYS A 68 5.04 14.78 -0.28
CA LYS A 68 4.34 13.56 0.12
C LYS A 68 4.61 12.45 -0.89
N VAL A 69 4.74 11.23 -0.37
CA VAL A 69 4.94 10.03 -1.18
C VAL A 69 3.72 9.14 -1.05
N THR A 70 3.23 8.64 -2.19
CA THR A 70 2.07 7.76 -2.23
C THR A 70 2.50 6.31 -2.36
N TYR A 71 1.91 5.46 -1.53
CA TYR A 71 2.11 4.01 -1.56
C TYR A 71 0.77 3.30 -1.63
N VAL A 72 0.79 2.08 -2.15
CA VAL A 72 -0.38 1.22 -2.22
C VAL A 72 -0.04 -0.14 -1.64
N LEU A 73 -0.90 -0.63 -0.74
CA LEU A 73 -0.91 -2.04 -0.36
C LEU A 73 -1.84 -2.79 -1.29
N TYR A 74 -1.39 -3.90 -1.79
CA TYR A 74 -2.20 -4.90 -2.46
C TYR A 74 -2.11 -6.20 -1.67
N LEU A 75 -3.21 -6.58 -1.00
CA LEU A 75 -3.27 -7.76 -0.15
C LEU A 75 -4.39 -8.66 -0.64
N VAL A 76 -4.06 -9.92 -0.91
CA VAL A 76 -5.01 -10.95 -1.31
C VAL A 76 -5.01 -12.04 -0.26
N VAL A 77 -6.18 -12.38 0.24
CA VAL A 77 -6.40 -13.46 1.20
C VAL A 77 -7.50 -14.39 0.69
N GLU A 78 -7.59 -15.59 1.28
CA GLU A 78 -8.56 -16.59 0.85
C GLU A 78 -10.00 -16.15 1.06
N ASN A 79 -10.29 -15.49 2.18
CA ASN A 79 -11.62 -15.08 2.57
C ASN A 79 -11.59 -13.96 3.63
N GLU A 80 -12.76 -13.47 4.00
CA GLU A 80 -12.90 -12.39 4.97
C GLU A 80 -12.37 -12.76 6.35
N GLU A 81 -12.53 -14.01 6.75
CA GLU A 81 -12.07 -14.49 8.05
C GLU A 81 -10.55 -14.48 8.14
N ALA A 82 -9.86 -14.83 7.05
CA ALA A 82 -8.41 -14.74 6.98
C ALA A 82 -7.95 -13.29 7.12
N HIS A 83 -8.65 -12.35 6.49
CA HIS A 83 -8.39 -10.92 6.63
C HIS A 83 -8.55 -10.46 8.08
N ALA A 84 -9.65 -10.83 8.71
CA ALA A 84 -9.92 -10.46 10.10
C ALA A 84 -8.83 -10.98 11.05
N ARG A 85 -8.37 -12.20 10.84
CA ARG A 85 -7.33 -12.81 11.68
C ARG A 85 -5.99 -12.05 11.63
N LEU A 86 -5.64 -11.48 10.50
CA LEU A 86 -4.39 -10.71 10.39
C LEU A 86 -4.54 -9.23 10.73
N ALA A 87 -5.71 -8.67 10.49
CA ALA A 87 -5.94 -7.22 10.65
C ALA A 87 -5.80 -6.77 12.10
N LYS A 88 -6.40 -7.50 13.03
CA LYS A 88 -6.35 -7.15 14.45
C LYS A 88 -4.92 -7.13 15.01
N PRO A 89 -4.15 -8.22 14.93
CA PRO A 89 -2.78 -8.18 15.43
C PRO A 89 -1.89 -7.23 14.64
N GLY A 90 -2.11 -7.07 13.34
CA GLY A 90 -1.37 -6.11 12.53
C GLY A 90 -1.58 -4.67 13.01
N LEU A 91 -2.81 -4.29 13.30
CA LEU A 91 -3.10 -2.97 13.85
C LEU A 91 -2.47 -2.78 15.22
N GLU A 92 -2.57 -3.76 16.10
CA GLU A 92 -2.00 -3.68 17.44
C GLU A 92 -0.48 -3.51 17.41
N MET A 93 0.20 -4.21 16.51
CA MET A 93 1.66 -4.18 16.40
C MET A 93 2.20 -2.92 15.74
N PHE A 94 1.52 -2.40 14.72
CA PHE A 94 2.12 -1.41 13.82
C PHE A 94 1.43 -0.04 13.81
N TYR A 95 0.28 0.11 14.44
CA TYR A 95 -0.54 1.32 14.34
C TYR A 95 0.24 2.61 14.66
N LYS A 96 0.99 2.63 15.75
CA LYS A 96 1.75 3.83 16.17
C LYS A 96 2.80 4.23 15.15
N ARG A 97 3.45 3.23 14.54
CA ARG A 97 4.48 3.48 13.52
C ARG A 97 3.85 4.03 12.23
N TRP A 98 2.68 3.52 11.84
CA TRP A 98 1.94 4.08 10.72
C TRP A 98 1.59 5.54 10.96
N THR A 99 1.03 5.88 12.12
CA THR A 99 0.58 7.24 12.42
C THR A 99 1.72 8.26 12.42
N ARG A 100 2.93 7.85 12.77
CA ARG A 100 4.10 8.74 12.70
C ARG A 100 4.51 9.10 11.28
N CYS A 101 4.27 8.22 10.34
CA CYS A 101 4.73 8.39 8.96
C CYS A 101 3.69 9.03 8.06
N LEU A 102 2.40 8.83 8.34
CA LEU A 102 1.32 9.23 7.45
C LEU A 102 0.91 10.68 7.63
N THR A 103 0.51 11.32 6.54
CA THR A 103 -0.02 12.69 6.55
C THR A 103 -1.51 12.72 6.85
N THR A 104 -2.21 11.63 6.57
CA THR A 104 -3.65 11.49 6.72
C THR A 104 -4.02 10.03 6.91
N MET A 105 -5.26 9.76 7.25
CA MET A 105 -5.79 8.40 7.30
C MET A 105 -5.72 7.77 5.91
N PRO A 106 -5.27 6.52 5.81
CA PRO A 106 -5.24 5.84 4.52
C PRO A 106 -6.65 5.56 4.00
N LYS A 107 -6.78 5.51 2.67
CA LYS A 107 -8.01 5.05 2.02
C LYS A 107 -7.94 3.55 1.87
N ILE A 108 -8.99 2.87 2.29
CA ILE A 108 -9.06 1.41 2.28
C ILE A 108 -10.22 0.98 1.41
N ILE A 109 -9.95 0.04 0.51
CA ILE A 109 -10.98 -0.62 -0.29
C ILE A 109 -10.92 -2.11 0.03
N LEU A 110 -12.02 -2.66 0.48
CA LEU A 110 -12.16 -4.09 0.76
C LEU A 110 -13.18 -4.65 -0.23
N GLY A 111 -12.84 -5.75 -0.87
CA GLY A 111 -13.75 -6.32 -1.86
C GLY A 111 -13.35 -7.70 -2.37
N GLU A 112 -14.27 -8.28 -3.10
CA GLU A 112 -14.10 -9.60 -3.70
C GLU A 112 -13.80 -9.47 -5.19
N ASN A 113 -13.14 -10.50 -5.74
CA ASN A 113 -12.88 -10.56 -7.17
C ASN A 113 -14.19 -10.70 -7.95
N ILE A 114 -14.29 -9.95 -9.04
CA ILE A 114 -15.35 -10.15 -10.03
C ILE A 114 -14.82 -10.86 -11.28
N VAL A 115 -13.50 -10.91 -11.38
CA VAL A 115 -12.82 -11.56 -12.49
C VAL A 115 -11.71 -12.46 -11.95
#